data_573ed57a3ee83ea1ae5c30353eadad59
#
_entry.id   573ed57a3ee83ea1ae5c30353eadad59
#
_cell.length_a   1.000
_cell.length_b   1.000
_cell.length_c   1.000
_cell.angle_alpha   90.00
_cell.angle_beta   90.00
_cell.angle_gamma   90.00
#
_symmetry.space_group_name_H-M   'P 1'
#
loop_
_entity.id
_entity.type
_entity.pdbx_description
1 polymer ?
#
loop_
_entity_poly.entity_id
_entity_poly.type
_entity_poly.pdbx_seq_one_letter_code
_entity_poly.pdbx_strand_id
1 'polypeptide(L)'
;MNKKYLGSILTIVMAAMLSISLTSCDSDDDADNNRNSSFLVGEWQECNSKGVFKDDAIDEEVHHARFRANGTGDYWTVTKGKEDEYKYSFEYSCSLKGTSGTLTLITTSSIYSSETGRCESAEVTYVNGILHGGDIYYKKK
;
A
#
# COMPACT_ATOMS: atom_id res chain seq x y z
N MET A 1 14.38 -6.36 18.65
CA MET A 1 13.77 -6.12 17.33
C MET A 1 12.54 -7.01 17.21
N ASN A 2 11.37 -6.44 17.30
CA ASN A 2 10.13 -7.22 17.29
C ASN A 2 9.79 -7.67 15.86
N LYS A 3 9.95 -8.96 15.61
CA LYS A 3 9.59 -9.62 14.34
C LYS A 3 8.09 -9.54 14.00
N LYS A 4 7.28 -8.89 14.82
CA LYS A 4 5.84 -8.76 14.61
C LYS A 4 5.45 -7.77 13.53
N TYR A 5 6.32 -6.84 13.18
CA TYR A 5 6.00 -5.73 12.28
C TYR A 5 6.20 -6.05 10.80
N LEU A 6 7.02 -7.05 10.50
CA LEU A 6 7.17 -7.56 9.12
C LEU A 6 5.87 -8.21 8.61
N GLY A 7 5.00 -8.61 9.53
CA GLY A 7 3.79 -9.33 9.20
C GLY A 7 2.63 -8.46 8.68
N SER A 8 2.57 -7.18 9.06
CA SER A 8 1.31 -6.44 8.90
C SER A 8 1.05 -5.98 7.46
N ILE A 9 2.08 -5.51 6.78
CA ILE A 9 1.92 -5.12 5.37
C ILE A 9 2.10 -6.32 4.46
N LEU A 10 3.03 -7.18 4.81
CA LEU A 10 3.14 -8.49 4.18
C LEU A 10 1.82 -9.26 4.29
N THR A 11 1.06 -9.06 5.38
CA THR A 11 -0.22 -9.75 5.59
C THR A 11 -1.31 -9.24 4.66
N ILE A 12 -1.34 -7.94 4.34
CA ILE A 12 -2.29 -7.39 3.37
C ILE A 12 -2.06 -8.01 1.99
N VAL A 13 -0.81 -8.20 1.64
CA VAL A 13 -0.42 -8.75 0.36
C VAL A 13 -0.42 -10.27 0.37
N MET A 14 -0.02 -10.91 1.47
CA MET A 14 0.01 -12.37 1.58
C MET A 14 -1.37 -13.02 1.72
N ALA A 15 -2.35 -12.35 2.33
CA ALA A 15 -3.72 -12.86 2.37
C ALA A 15 -4.36 -12.90 0.97
N ALA A 16 -3.93 -12.03 0.07
CA ALA A 16 -4.35 -12.02 -1.32
C ALA A 16 -3.62 -13.08 -2.17
N MET A 17 -2.45 -13.56 -1.73
CA MET A 17 -1.63 -14.49 -2.52
C MET A 17 -2.14 -15.93 -2.56
N LEU A 18 -3.05 -16.32 -1.68
CA LEU A 18 -3.58 -17.69 -1.67
C LEU A 18 -4.55 -17.99 -2.81
N SER A 19 -4.90 -17.00 -3.62
CA SER A 19 -5.84 -17.17 -4.74
C SER A 19 -5.31 -16.67 -6.08
N ILE A 20 -4.05 -16.23 -6.17
CA ILE A 20 -3.56 -15.66 -7.42
C ILE A 20 -2.51 -16.58 -8.02
N SER A 21 -2.92 -17.26 -9.10
CA SER A 21 -1.99 -17.72 -10.12
C SER A 21 -0.97 -16.62 -10.41
N LEU A 22 0.29 -16.98 -10.43
CA LEU A 22 1.45 -16.22 -10.88
C LEU A 22 1.12 -15.34 -12.10
N THR A 23 0.45 -14.23 -11.89
CA THR A 23 0.43 -13.18 -12.88
C THR A 23 1.76 -12.48 -12.77
N SER A 24 2.63 -12.74 -13.71
CA SER A 24 3.81 -11.93 -13.94
C SER A 24 3.44 -10.47 -13.84
N CYS A 25 4.24 -9.68 -13.12
CA CYS A 25 4.21 -8.24 -13.25
C CYS A 25 4.64 -7.89 -14.68
N ASP A 26 3.75 -8.08 -15.61
CA ASP A 26 3.98 -7.70 -16.99
C ASP A 26 3.72 -6.22 -17.13
N SER A 27 4.76 -5.47 -17.44
CA SER A 27 4.76 -4.02 -17.55
C SER A 27 4.24 -3.50 -18.89
N ASP A 28 3.66 -4.34 -19.73
CA ASP A 28 3.37 -4.00 -21.12
C ASP A 28 2.03 -3.28 -21.37
N ASP A 29 1.17 -3.13 -20.36
CA ASP A 29 -0.18 -2.52 -20.52
C ASP A 29 -0.31 -1.08 -20.00
N ASP A 30 0.70 -0.27 -20.04
CA ASP A 30 0.98 0.78 -19.07
C ASP A 30 0.39 2.15 -19.36
N ALA A 31 -0.05 2.44 -20.58
CA ALA A 31 -0.52 3.79 -20.94
C ALA A 31 -1.91 4.12 -20.37
N ASP A 32 -2.78 3.13 -20.18
CA ASP A 32 -4.15 3.32 -19.68
C ASP A 32 -4.27 3.19 -18.16
N ASN A 33 -3.34 2.48 -17.49
CA ASN A 33 -3.37 2.25 -16.06
C ASN A 33 -3.06 3.51 -15.24
N ASN A 34 -2.25 4.42 -15.77
CA ASN A 34 -1.90 5.67 -15.11
C ASN A 34 -3.07 6.65 -14.97
N ARG A 35 -4.07 6.56 -15.81
CA ARG A 35 -5.25 7.43 -15.74
C ARG A 35 -6.23 7.01 -14.65
N ASN A 36 -6.32 5.71 -14.37
CA ASN A 36 -7.20 5.17 -13.35
C ASN A 36 -6.62 5.23 -11.94
N SER A 37 -5.35 5.58 -11.78
CA SER A 37 -4.69 5.65 -10.48
C SER A 37 -4.54 7.06 -9.90
N SER A 38 -5.04 8.08 -10.61
CA SER A 38 -4.95 9.48 -10.16
C SER A 38 -5.58 9.74 -8.80
N PHE A 39 -6.59 8.97 -8.43
CA PHE A 39 -7.21 9.05 -7.11
C PHE A 39 -6.25 8.67 -5.98
N LEU A 40 -5.24 7.85 -6.26
CA LEU A 40 -4.23 7.45 -5.26
C LEU A 40 -3.24 8.58 -4.95
N VAL A 41 -2.99 9.49 -5.87
CA VAL A 41 -1.96 10.53 -5.70
C VAL A 41 -2.21 11.34 -4.44
N GLY A 42 -1.24 11.36 -3.55
CA GLY A 42 -1.31 12.03 -2.25
C GLY A 42 -0.76 11.18 -1.12
N GLU A 43 -0.93 11.68 0.08
CA GLU A 43 -0.52 11.00 1.31
C GLU A 43 -1.72 10.34 1.98
N TRP A 44 -1.54 9.10 2.38
CA TRP A 44 -2.55 8.26 3.00
C TRP A 44 -2.11 7.81 4.38
N GLN A 45 -3.03 7.79 5.29
CA GLN A 45 -2.82 7.30 6.65
C GLN A 45 -3.86 6.27 7.02
N GLU A 46 -3.45 5.29 7.80
CA GLU A 46 -4.34 4.27 8.32
C GLU A 46 -5.50 4.87 9.12
N CYS A 47 -6.67 4.34 8.90
CA CYS A 47 -7.91 4.73 9.60
C CYS A 47 -8.73 3.49 9.93
N ASN A 48 -9.82 3.69 10.66
CA ASN A 48 -10.81 2.65 10.85
C ASN A 48 -11.80 2.58 9.66
N SER A 49 -12.69 1.63 9.67
CA SER A 49 -13.71 1.44 8.61
C SER A 49 -14.67 2.64 8.44
N LYS A 50 -14.74 3.53 9.41
CA LYS A 50 -15.53 4.77 9.37
C LYS A 50 -14.72 5.97 8.87
N GLY A 51 -13.44 5.78 8.54
CA GLY A 51 -12.53 6.83 8.06
C GLY A 51 -12.00 7.75 9.16
N VAL A 52 -12.01 7.31 10.41
CA VAL A 52 -11.36 8.01 11.52
C VAL A 52 -9.89 7.58 11.54
N PHE A 53 -8.99 8.55 11.41
CA PHE A 53 -7.55 8.28 11.44
C PHE A 53 -7.11 7.64 12.75
N LYS A 54 -6.17 6.70 12.66
CA LYS A 54 -5.38 6.29 13.82
C LYS A 54 -4.48 7.44 14.26
N ASP A 55 -4.20 7.50 15.55
CA ASP A 55 -3.38 8.56 16.14
C ASP A 55 -1.91 8.12 16.20
N ASP A 56 -1.06 8.79 15.43
CA ASP A 56 0.37 8.52 15.37
C ASP A 56 1.07 8.59 16.74
N ALA A 57 0.55 9.39 17.66
CA ALA A 57 1.18 9.60 18.97
C ALA A 57 0.83 8.51 20.00
N ILE A 58 -0.30 7.83 19.81
CA ILE A 58 -0.89 6.93 20.81
C ILE A 58 -0.87 5.47 20.34
N ASP A 59 -1.22 5.24 19.08
CA ASP A 59 -1.38 3.90 18.53
C ASP A 59 -0.04 3.18 18.37
N GLU A 60 -0.06 1.87 18.56
CA GLU A 60 1.17 1.07 18.54
C GLU A 60 1.82 1.01 17.15
N GLU A 61 1.04 1.09 16.12
CA GLU A 61 1.52 1.08 14.74
C GLU A 61 0.50 1.76 13.84
N VAL A 62 0.91 2.79 13.14
CA VAL A 62 0.10 3.49 12.16
C VAL A 62 0.79 3.45 10.81
N HIS A 63 0.10 2.94 9.82
CA HIS A 63 0.61 2.79 8.47
C HIS A 63 0.39 4.05 7.64
N HIS A 64 1.42 4.45 6.91
CA HIS A 64 1.40 5.58 5.98
C HIS A 64 1.87 5.16 4.60
N ALA A 65 1.28 5.75 3.59
CA ALA A 65 1.73 5.61 2.22
C ALA A 65 1.64 6.95 1.49
N ARG A 66 2.56 7.18 0.59
CA ARG A 66 2.53 8.33 -0.33
C ARG A 66 2.62 7.82 -1.75
N PHE A 67 1.68 8.25 -2.57
CA PHE A 67 1.67 7.95 -4.00
C PHE A 67 1.91 9.24 -4.79
N ARG A 68 2.83 9.19 -5.74
CA ARG A 68 3.16 10.32 -6.61
C ARG A 68 2.59 10.12 -8.01
N ALA A 69 2.34 11.22 -8.70
CA ALA A 69 1.78 11.20 -10.05
C ALA A 69 2.67 10.51 -11.09
N ASN A 70 3.97 10.38 -10.80
CA ASN A 70 4.92 9.70 -11.68
C ASN A 70 4.93 8.17 -11.55
N GLY A 71 4.00 7.58 -10.80
CA GLY A 71 3.92 6.13 -10.59
C GLY A 71 4.83 5.59 -9.51
N THR A 72 5.45 6.44 -8.69
CA THR A 72 6.28 6.04 -7.55
C THR A 72 5.61 6.35 -6.23
N GLY A 73 6.06 5.71 -5.17
CA GLY A 73 5.56 5.98 -3.83
C GLY A 73 6.52 5.54 -2.74
N ASP A 74 6.14 5.89 -1.52
CA ASP A 74 6.86 5.49 -0.31
C ASP A 74 5.86 4.93 0.71
N TYR A 75 6.36 4.05 1.54
CA TYR A 75 5.63 3.48 2.66
C TYR A 75 6.48 3.57 3.93
N TRP A 76 5.83 3.91 5.03
CA TRP A 76 6.44 3.92 6.36
C TRP A 76 5.40 3.65 7.46
N THR A 77 5.87 3.35 8.65
CA THR A 77 5.04 3.20 9.85
C THR A 77 5.49 4.17 10.92
N VAL A 78 4.55 4.54 11.79
CA VAL A 78 4.80 5.36 12.97
C VAL A 78 4.32 4.59 14.19
N THR A 79 5.19 4.45 15.18
CA THR A 79 4.89 3.76 16.43
C THR A 79 5.04 4.74 17.59
N LYS A 80 3.92 5.08 18.24
CA LYS A 80 3.88 5.99 19.40
C LYS A 80 4.65 7.30 19.17
N GLY A 81 4.38 7.95 18.03
CA GLY A 81 4.96 9.22 17.65
C GLY A 81 6.37 9.15 17.07
N LYS A 82 6.94 7.95 16.92
CA LYS A 82 8.26 7.74 16.32
C LYS A 82 8.10 7.02 14.99
N GLU A 83 8.71 7.58 13.96
CA GLU A 83 8.82 6.94 12.67
C GLU A 83 9.73 5.72 12.76
N ASP A 84 9.22 4.58 12.31
CA ASP A 84 9.97 3.34 12.35
C ASP A 84 11.07 3.32 11.29
N GLU A 85 12.12 2.54 11.54
CA GLU A 85 13.20 2.36 10.57
C GLU A 85 12.76 1.64 9.29
N TYR A 86 11.66 0.87 9.37
CA TYR A 86 11.14 0.15 8.25
C TYR A 86 10.40 1.09 7.29
N LYS A 87 11.07 1.37 6.18
CA LYS A 87 10.55 2.16 5.07
C LYS A 87 10.91 1.49 3.77
N TYR A 88 10.05 1.62 2.79
CA TYR A 88 10.40 1.24 1.44
C TYR A 88 9.79 2.18 0.39
N SER A 89 10.45 2.25 -0.73
CA SER A 89 9.96 2.94 -1.92
C SER A 89 9.49 1.91 -2.94
N PHE A 90 8.52 2.28 -3.75
CA PHE A 90 7.93 1.39 -4.73
C PHE A 90 7.53 2.13 -6.01
N GLU A 91 7.39 1.39 -7.07
CA GLU A 91 6.59 1.75 -8.24
C GLU A 91 5.21 1.11 -8.09
N TYR A 92 4.17 1.77 -8.58
CA TYR A 92 2.82 1.26 -8.47
C TYR A 92 2.01 1.38 -9.76
N SER A 93 1.06 0.50 -9.89
CA SER A 93 -0.04 0.61 -10.83
C SER A 93 -1.33 0.21 -10.14
N CYS A 94 -2.44 0.81 -10.52
CA CYS A 94 -3.74 0.49 -9.98
C CYS A 94 -4.78 0.50 -11.08
N SER A 95 -5.61 -0.52 -11.13
CA SER A 95 -6.72 -0.64 -12.07
C SER A 95 -8.00 -0.81 -11.27
N LEU A 96 -8.90 0.17 -11.35
CA LEU A 96 -10.24 0.09 -10.76
C LEU A 96 -11.31 -0.10 -11.84
N LYS A 97 -12.28 -0.95 -11.50
CA LYS A 97 -13.58 -1.02 -12.19
C LYS A 97 -14.66 -0.70 -11.17
N GLY A 98 -15.28 0.48 -11.29
CA GLY A 98 -16.19 0.97 -10.26
C GLY A 98 -15.43 1.24 -8.94
N THR A 99 -15.78 0.52 -7.89
CA THR A 99 -15.20 0.68 -6.54
C THR A 99 -14.15 -0.37 -6.20
N SER A 100 -13.88 -1.33 -7.06
CA SER A 100 -12.97 -2.45 -6.80
C SER A 100 -11.90 -2.56 -7.87
N GLY A 101 -10.74 -3.06 -7.52
CA GLY A 101 -9.66 -3.27 -8.47
C GLY A 101 -8.43 -3.89 -7.85
N THR A 102 -7.34 -3.79 -8.58
CA THR A 102 -6.05 -4.36 -8.19
C THR A 102 -5.00 -3.25 -8.07
N LEU A 103 -4.33 -3.21 -6.94
CA LEU A 103 -3.14 -2.39 -6.71
C LEU A 103 -1.91 -3.29 -6.79
N THR A 104 -0.97 -2.94 -7.65
CA THR A 104 0.31 -3.65 -7.81
C THR A 104 1.44 -2.75 -7.38
N LEU A 105 2.34 -3.26 -6.55
CA LEU A 105 3.54 -2.58 -6.05
C LEU A 105 4.79 -3.35 -6.43
N ILE A 106 5.81 -2.63 -6.88
CA ILE A 106 7.15 -3.18 -7.11
C ILE A 106 8.11 -2.42 -6.20
N THR A 107 8.68 -3.09 -5.22
CA THR A 107 9.64 -2.47 -4.30
C THR A 107 10.91 -2.08 -5.03
N THR A 108 11.24 -0.80 -5.00
CA THR A 108 12.44 -0.24 -5.65
C THR A 108 13.58 0.00 -4.68
N SER A 109 13.27 0.25 -3.41
CA SER A 109 14.26 0.44 -2.34
C SER A 109 13.65 0.05 -1.00
N SER A 110 14.41 -0.69 -0.21
CA SER A 110 14.06 -1.09 1.16
C SER A 110 15.33 -1.15 1.99
N ILE A 111 15.19 -1.06 3.32
CA ILE A 111 16.30 -1.35 4.25
C ILE A 111 16.75 -2.83 4.14
N TYR A 112 15.89 -3.69 3.61
CA TYR A 112 16.22 -5.08 3.31
C TYR A 112 16.43 -5.24 1.81
N SER A 113 17.66 -5.45 1.39
CA SER A 113 18.02 -5.59 -0.03
C SER A 113 17.29 -6.76 -0.72
N SER A 114 16.91 -7.79 0.04
CA SER A 114 16.16 -8.94 -0.47
C SER A 114 14.73 -8.62 -0.93
N GLU A 115 14.20 -7.46 -0.54
CA GLU A 115 12.86 -7.02 -0.93
C GLU A 115 12.85 -6.20 -2.21
N THR A 116 13.99 -5.67 -2.63
CA THR A 116 14.10 -4.88 -3.87
C THR A 116 13.78 -5.75 -5.08
N GLY A 117 12.90 -5.24 -5.94
CA GLY A 117 12.40 -5.96 -7.11
C GLY A 117 11.20 -6.88 -6.81
N ARG A 118 10.78 -6.98 -5.55
CA ARG A 118 9.60 -7.76 -5.18
C ARG A 118 8.34 -7.11 -5.75
N CYS A 119 7.57 -7.91 -6.47
CA CYS A 119 6.28 -7.50 -7.04
C CYS A 119 5.13 -8.10 -6.23
N GLU A 120 4.20 -7.28 -5.83
CA GLU A 120 3.05 -7.68 -5.03
C GLU A 120 1.78 -7.04 -5.57
N SER A 121 0.69 -7.80 -5.60
CA SER A 121 -0.62 -7.31 -6.02
C SER A 121 -1.66 -7.62 -4.95
N ALA A 122 -2.55 -6.67 -4.72
CA ALA A 122 -3.65 -6.80 -3.78
C ALA A 122 -4.95 -6.31 -4.38
N GLU A 123 -6.03 -7.02 -4.05
CA GLU A 123 -7.38 -6.54 -4.30
C GLU A 123 -7.67 -5.36 -3.37
N VAL A 124 -8.17 -4.27 -3.94
CA VAL A 124 -8.53 -3.07 -3.19
C VAL A 124 -9.94 -2.60 -3.53
N THR A 125 -10.56 -1.93 -2.58
CA THR A 125 -11.79 -1.18 -2.79
C THR A 125 -11.58 0.28 -2.45
N TYR A 126 -12.24 1.16 -3.19
CA TYR A 126 -12.23 2.60 -2.93
C TYR A 126 -13.64 3.14 -2.88
N VAL A 127 -14.10 3.47 -1.69
CA VAL A 127 -15.48 3.91 -1.42
C VAL A 127 -15.46 5.08 -0.44
N ASN A 128 -16.15 6.16 -0.78
CA ASN A 128 -16.30 7.34 0.08
C ASN A 128 -14.96 7.91 0.58
N GLY A 129 -13.92 7.88 -0.25
CA GLY A 129 -12.59 8.37 0.10
C GLY A 129 -11.76 7.43 0.97
N ILE A 130 -12.24 6.22 1.21
CA ILE A 130 -11.54 5.19 1.97
C ILE A 130 -11.04 4.11 1.03
N LEU A 131 -9.74 3.87 1.06
CA LEU A 131 -9.07 2.78 0.38
C LEU A 131 -8.94 1.61 1.36
N HIS A 132 -9.45 0.46 0.99
CA HIS A 132 -9.38 -0.76 1.79
C HIS A 132 -8.69 -1.86 1.02
N GLY A 133 -7.68 -2.46 1.63
CA GLY A 133 -6.98 -3.62 1.08
C GLY A 133 -6.56 -4.55 2.22
N GLY A 134 -6.89 -5.83 2.11
CA GLY A 134 -6.68 -6.78 3.20
C GLY A 134 -7.48 -6.37 4.45
N ASP A 135 -6.79 -6.19 5.56
CA ASP A 135 -7.40 -5.83 6.85
C ASP A 135 -7.21 -4.35 7.22
N ILE A 136 -6.65 -3.55 6.33
CA ILE A 136 -6.29 -2.16 6.62
C ILE A 136 -7.11 -1.19 5.76
N TYR A 137 -7.57 -0.14 6.41
CA TYR A 137 -8.24 0.99 5.78
C TYR A 137 -7.32 2.20 5.77
N TYR A 138 -7.31 2.92 4.66
CA TYR A 138 -6.55 4.14 4.50
C TYR A 138 -7.45 5.28 4.05
N LYS A 139 -7.16 6.47 4.52
CA LYS A 139 -7.80 7.70 4.08
C LYS A 139 -6.74 8.72 3.72
N LYS A 140 -7.02 9.52 2.70
CA LYS A 140 -6.14 10.60 2.28
C LYS A 140 -6.13 11.72 3.31
N LYS A 141 -4.93 12.22 3.62
CA LYS A 141 -4.70 13.40 4.49
C LYS A 141 -5.04 14.70 3.78
#